data_89d1edf0711d1f36abdc86f32c5fd109
#
_entry.id   89d1edf0711d1f36abdc86f32c5fd109
#
_cell.length_a   1.000
_cell.length_b   1.000
_cell.length_c   1.000
_cell.angle_alpha   90.00
_cell.angle_beta   90.00
_cell.angle_gamma   90.00
#
_symmetry.space_group_name_H-M   'P 1'
#
loop_
_entity.id
_entity.type
_entity.pdbx_description
1 polymer ?
#
loop_
_entity_poly.entity_id
_entity_poly.type
_entity_poly.pdbx_seq_one_letter_code
_entity_poly.pdbx_strand_id
1 'polypeptide(L)'
;MGLELRQLRVVKAIADEGGLTAAARRLGMAQPSVSQALARAERTVGGALFLRGAGGAVATPLGEVVVGHARTVLDAVERMTAAAARHREDHWPAAVRIGCAPGLLVAHLSVAVPLVAGSDVQITTATGAAGHVAALAAGRTEAALVTHFPAPGTAERPVAEAHGEGALRGAVVAVEPLFVGVSARHRLAARPEVDLAELAGERWCLPPGADDGLGARLAEACRRAGHPAAVRATAYATALALVREGRAVLPMMPGSRTGPGLVLLPLRGEPLTMATVLYWRSGGPLSEEWIRSLWEHLVRAQRDIIEAAPAYRAWLAGRPHWRTTPPGPAAFHRPCG
;
A
#
# COMPACT_ATOMS: atom_id res chain seq x y z
N MET A 1 31.79 -3.82 23.58
CA MET A 1 31.35 -2.47 23.15
C MET A 1 30.37 -2.65 22.02
N GLY A 2 29.16 -2.10 22.11
CA GLY A 2 28.12 -2.30 21.08
C GLY A 2 28.06 -1.18 20.06
N LEU A 3 27.28 -1.37 18.98
CA LEU A 3 26.99 -0.34 18.01
C LEU A 3 26.16 0.79 18.64
N GLU A 4 26.49 2.03 18.32
CA GLU A 4 25.77 3.22 18.77
C GLU A 4 24.69 3.63 17.75
N LEU A 5 23.61 4.24 18.20
CA LEU A 5 22.53 4.73 17.30
C LEU A 5 23.04 5.67 16.21
N ARG A 6 24.05 6.50 16.53
CA ARG A 6 24.69 7.38 15.54
C ARG A 6 25.35 6.59 14.42
N GLN A 7 26.01 5.48 14.74
CA GLN A 7 26.64 4.61 13.76
C GLN A 7 25.60 3.90 12.89
N LEU A 8 24.50 3.43 13.51
CA LEU A 8 23.39 2.83 12.77
C LEU A 8 22.75 3.81 11.77
N ARG A 9 22.55 5.09 12.16
CA ARG A 9 22.07 6.13 11.25
C ARG A 9 23.00 6.35 10.07
N VAL A 10 24.32 6.34 10.30
CA VAL A 10 25.33 6.50 9.24
C VAL A 10 25.29 5.30 8.29
N VAL A 11 25.28 4.07 8.83
CA VAL A 11 25.24 2.85 8.03
C VAL A 11 23.98 2.82 7.16
N LYS A 12 22.81 3.11 7.75
CA LYS A 12 21.54 3.21 7.00
C LYS A 12 21.62 4.27 5.90
N ALA A 13 22.10 5.48 6.21
CA ALA A 13 22.15 6.58 5.25
C ALA A 13 23.11 6.27 4.07
N ILE A 14 24.24 5.59 4.31
CA ILE A 14 25.16 5.18 3.24
C ILE A 14 24.47 4.16 2.31
N ALA A 15 23.73 3.21 2.87
CA ALA A 15 23.00 2.22 2.08
C ALA A 15 21.89 2.85 1.25
N ASP A 16 21.12 3.78 1.83
CA ASP A 16 19.98 4.43 1.17
C ASP A 16 20.44 5.42 0.08
N GLU A 17 21.57 6.11 0.29
CA GLU A 17 22.08 7.15 -0.62
C GLU A 17 23.15 6.63 -1.61
N GLY A 18 23.61 5.39 -1.44
CA GLY A 18 24.64 4.78 -2.29
C GLY A 18 26.04 5.37 -2.15
N GLY A 19 26.32 6.22 -1.14
CA GLY A 19 27.65 6.82 -0.97
C GLY A 19 27.79 7.71 0.26
N LEU A 20 29.06 7.85 0.72
CA LEU A 20 29.38 8.60 1.94
C LEU A 20 29.10 10.09 1.83
N THR A 21 29.35 10.70 0.68
CA THR A 21 29.11 12.14 0.46
C THR A 21 27.63 12.48 0.45
N ALA A 22 26.83 11.64 -0.19
CA ALA A 22 25.37 11.80 -0.22
C ALA A 22 24.77 11.57 1.18
N ALA A 23 25.24 10.53 1.88
CA ALA A 23 24.85 10.26 3.29
C ALA A 23 25.23 11.43 4.22
N ALA A 24 26.40 12.05 4.04
CA ALA A 24 26.83 13.20 4.83
C ALA A 24 25.86 14.39 4.64
N ARG A 25 25.49 14.71 3.40
CA ARG A 25 24.51 15.75 3.10
C ARG A 25 23.15 15.45 3.75
N ARG A 26 22.67 14.22 3.60
CA ARG A 26 21.40 13.78 4.19
C ARG A 26 21.35 13.89 5.71
N LEU A 27 22.49 13.60 6.36
CA LEU A 27 22.60 13.64 7.83
C LEU A 27 23.00 15.01 8.39
N GLY A 28 23.28 16.02 7.54
CA GLY A 28 23.81 17.32 7.98
C GLY A 28 25.18 17.20 8.66
N MET A 29 26.02 16.23 8.25
CA MET A 29 27.32 15.94 8.83
C MET A 29 28.45 16.21 7.85
N ALA A 30 29.65 16.52 8.38
CA ALA A 30 30.86 16.55 7.56
C ALA A 30 31.22 15.11 7.09
N GLN A 31 31.62 14.96 5.84
CA GLN A 31 31.98 13.66 5.25
C GLN A 31 33.05 12.89 6.06
N PRO A 32 34.10 13.53 6.62
CA PRO A 32 35.07 12.85 7.50
C PRO A 32 34.40 12.23 8.73
N SER A 33 33.37 12.89 9.32
CA SER A 33 32.63 12.37 10.47
C SER A 33 31.83 11.12 10.12
N VAL A 34 31.21 11.09 8.91
CA VAL A 34 30.53 9.91 8.39
C VAL A 34 31.50 8.76 8.18
N SER A 35 32.67 9.04 7.56
CA SER A 35 33.73 8.03 7.36
C SER A 35 34.25 7.44 8.68
N GLN A 36 34.47 8.29 9.71
CA GLN A 36 34.90 7.83 11.01
C GLN A 36 33.82 6.99 11.72
N ALA A 37 32.55 7.39 11.65
CA ALA A 37 31.46 6.63 12.25
C ALA A 37 31.31 5.25 11.58
N LEU A 38 31.41 5.18 10.24
CA LEU A 38 31.43 3.93 9.51
C LEU A 38 32.60 3.05 9.95
N ALA A 39 33.82 3.57 9.99
CA ALA A 39 35.00 2.81 10.40
C ALA A 39 34.91 2.28 11.84
N ARG A 40 34.22 3.00 12.74
CA ARG A 40 33.93 2.51 14.10
C ARG A 40 32.91 1.38 14.07
N ALA A 41 31.85 1.51 13.27
CA ALA A 41 30.84 0.45 13.10
C ALA A 41 31.51 -0.83 12.57
N GLU A 42 32.30 -0.74 11.51
CA GLU A 42 33.02 -1.85 10.89
C GLU A 42 33.98 -2.55 11.89
N ARG A 43 34.69 -1.79 12.70
CA ARG A 43 35.52 -2.35 13.77
C ARG A 43 34.68 -3.08 14.85
N THR A 44 33.53 -2.54 15.18
CA THR A 44 32.64 -3.15 16.20
C THR A 44 32.04 -4.47 15.73
N VAL A 45 31.69 -4.60 14.44
CA VAL A 45 31.13 -5.82 13.85
C VAL A 45 32.17 -6.78 13.30
N GLY A 46 33.45 -6.35 13.24
CA GLY A 46 34.56 -7.21 12.83
C GLY A 46 34.72 -7.39 11.33
N GLY A 47 34.15 -6.49 10.51
CA GLY A 47 34.29 -6.59 9.03
C GLY A 47 33.80 -5.36 8.28
N ALA A 48 34.19 -5.24 7.00
CA ALA A 48 33.75 -4.17 6.12
C ALA A 48 32.25 -4.29 5.84
N LEU A 49 31.51 -3.18 6.00
CA LEU A 49 30.08 -3.12 5.71
C LEU A 49 29.81 -2.65 4.27
N PHE A 50 30.75 -1.89 3.67
CA PHE A 50 30.60 -1.38 2.32
C PHE A 50 31.87 -1.56 1.50
N LEU A 51 31.70 -1.93 0.24
CA LEU A 51 32.73 -1.85 -0.78
C LEU A 51 32.65 -0.46 -1.44
N ARG A 52 33.79 0.25 -1.49
CA ARG A 52 33.89 1.58 -2.07
C ARG A 52 34.48 1.48 -3.47
N GLY A 53 33.85 2.13 -4.44
CA GLY A 53 34.32 2.16 -5.84
C GLY A 53 33.99 3.48 -6.54
N ALA A 54 34.33 3.59 -7.80
CA ALA A 54 34.02 4.76 -8.64
C ALA A 54 32.53 5.04 -8.77
N GLY A 55 31.67 4.01 -8.56
CA GLY A 55 30.22 4.09 -8.60
C GLY A 55 29.56 4.35 -7.23
N GLY A 56 30.31 4.56 -6.15
CA GLY A 56 29.75 4.81 -4.82
C GLY A 56 30.10 3.76 -3.78
N ALA A 57 29.18 3.44 -2.88
CA ALA A 57 29.33 2.47 -1.81
C ALA A 57 28.24 1.40 -1.91
N VAL A 58 28.64 0.15 -2.10
CA VAL A 58 27.75 -1.01 -2.19
C VAL A 58 27.90 -1.85 -0.92
N ALA A 59 26.78 -2.26 -0.32
CA ALA A 59 26.80 -3.08 0.88
C ALA A 59 27.46 -4.46 0.62
N THR A 60 28.29 -4.92 1.56
CA THR A 60 28.75 -6.32 1.58
C THR A 60 27.63 -7.22 2.11
N PRO A 61 27.74 -8.57 2.03
CA PRO A 61 26.78 -9.47 2.67
C PRO A 61 26.62 -9.20 4.18
N LEU A 62 27.70 -8.89 4.89
CA LEU A 62 27.69 -8.44 6.28
C LEU A 62 26.98 -7.08 6.40
N GLY A 63 27.25 -6.17 5.46
CA GLY A 63 26.61 -4.86 5.38
C GLY A 63 25.10 -4.96 5.23
N GLU A 64 24.60 -5.83 4.38
CA GLU A 64 23.14 -6.04 4.19
C GLU A 64 22.46 -6.50 5.50
N VAL A 65 23.06 -7.46 6.21
CA VAL A 65 22.57 -7.92 7.51
C VAL A 65 22.52 -6.76 8.51
N VAL A 66 23.62 -6.01 8.64
CA VAL A 66 23.71 -4.88 9.58
C VAL A 66 22.76 -3.75 9.21
N VAL A 67 22.59 -3.43 7.94
CA VAL A 67 21.63 -2.42 7.44
C VAL A 67 20.19 -2.84 7.77
N GLY A 68 19.82 -4.12 7.58
CA GLY A 68 18.52 -4.64 7.93
C GLY A 68 18.20 -4.45 9.41
N HIS A 69 19.11 -4.87 10.28
CA HIS A 69 18.97 -4.66 11.73
C HIS A 69 19.03 -3.19 12.14
N ALA A 70 19.88 -2.37 11.51
CA ALA A 70 19.94 -0.94 11.77
C ALA A 70 18.60 -0.24 11.50
N ARG A 71 17.90 -0.59 10.41
CA ARG A 71 16.55 -0.09 10.12
C ARG A 71 15.59 -0.45 11.25
N THR A 72 15.54 -1.71 11.66
CA THR A 72 14.67 -2.20 12.74
C THR A 72 14.91 -1.46 14.08
N VAL A 73 16.18 -1.29 14.46
CA VAL A 73 16.54 -0.59 15.71
C VAL A 73 16.19 0.90 15.65
N LEU A 74 16.49 1.56 14.54
CA LEU A 74 16.18 3.00 14.37
C LEU A 74 14.66 3.23 14.36
N ASP A 75 13.90 2.38 13.71
CA ASP A 75 12.45 2.42 13.74
C ASP A 75 11.90 2.19 15.17
N ALA A 76 12.53 1.31 15.96
CA ALA A 76 12.15 1.10 17.35
C ALA A 76 12.41 2.34 18.24
N VAL A 77 13.54 3.03 18.01
CA VAL A 77 13.85 4.29 18.71
C VAL A 77 12.88 5.39 18.33
N GLU A 78 12.52 5.51 17.06
CA GLU A 78 11.51 6.47 16.58
C GLU A 78 10.14 6.19 17.22
N ARG A 79 9.73 4.91 17.30
CA ARG A 79 8.50 4.49 18.00
C ARG A 79 8.52 4.88 19.49
N MET A 80 9.62 4.60 20.18
CA MET A 80 9.78 4.93 21.60
C MET A 80 9.67 6.45 21.81
N THR A 81 10.36 7.23 20.99
CA THR A 81 10.34 8.70 21.09
C THR A 81 8.94 9.25 20.82
N ALA A 82 8.27 8.73 19.79
CA ALA A 82 6.89 9.11 19.48
C ALA A 82 5.90 8.69 20.59
N ALA A 83 6.11 7.51 21.22
CA ALA A 83 5.30 7.07 22.35
C ALA A 83 5.52 7.94 23.59
N ALA A 84 6.77 8.32 23.89
CA ALA A 84 7.11 9.21 25.00
C ALA A 84 6.55 10.64 24.79
N ALA A 85 6.58 11.16 23.57
CA ALA A 85 5.96 12.44 23.23
C ALA A 85 4.44 12.40 23.48
N ARG A 86 3.78 11.32 23.04
CA ARG A 86 2.34 11.12 23.26
C ARG A 86 1.97 11.00 24.76
N HIS A 87 2.80 10.39 25.57
CA HIS A 87 2.55 10.25 27.02
C HIS A 87 2.65 11.57 27.77
N ARG A 88 3.37 12.56 27.22
CA ARG A 88 3.49 13.92 27.80
C ARG A 88 2.35 14.83 27.45
N GLU A 89 1.59 14.51 26.44
CA GLU A 89 0.44 15.27 25.96
C GLU A 89 -0.82 14.45 26.26
N ASP A 90 -1.59 14.83 27.26
CA ASP A 90 -2.96 14.31 27.52
C ASP A 90 -3.93 14.71 26.40
N HIS A 91 -3.43 14.91 25.17
CA HIS A 91 -4.16 15.46 24.07
C HIS A 91 -4.14 14.51 22.86
N TRP A 92 -5.29 14.32 22.30
CA TRP A 92 -5.54 13.77 20.98
C TRP A 92 -4.59 14.43 19.95
N PRO A 93 -3.99 13.69 19.00
CA PRO A 93 -3.05 14.25 18.05
C PRO A 93 -3.69 15.42 17.28
N ALA A 94 -3.00 16.54 17.17
CA ALA A 94 -3.46 17.71 16.41
C ALA A 94 -3.77 17.36 14.93
N ALA A 95 -3.11 16.31 14.40
CA ALA A 95 -3.41 15.74 13.11
C ALA A 95 -3.26 14.20 13.14
N VAL A 96 -4.20 13.49 12.56
CA VAL A 96 -4.14 12.03 12.36
C VAL A 96 -3.42 11.75 11.05
N ARG A 97 -2.30 11.00 11.10
CA ARG A 97 -1.51 10.63 9.92
C ARG A 97 -1.98 9.28 9.39
N ILE A 98 -2.44 9.24 8.15
CA ILE A 98 -2.93 8.04 7.51
C ILE A 98 -2.10 7.75 6.26
N GLY A 99 -1.51 6.54 6.19
CA GLY A 99 -0.93 6.01 4.97
C GLY A 99 -2.05 5.47 4.07
N CYS A 100 -2.01 5.78 2.78
CA CYS A 100 -3.08 5.37 1.87
C CYS A 100 -2.54 4.95 0.50
N ALA A 101 -2.94 3.78 0.02
CA ALA A 101 -2.78 3.44 -1.38
C ALA A 101 -3.74 4.30 -2.23
N PRO A 102 -3.35 4.73 -3.46
CA PRO A 102 -4.25 5.45 -4.34
C PRO A 102 -5.54 4.66 -4.60
N GLY A 103 -6.68 5.29 -4.40
CA GLY A 103 -7.98 4.62 -4.54
C GLY A 103 -9.16 5.59 -4.39
N LEU A 104 -10.37 5.09 -4.65
CA LEU A 104 -11.57 5.91 -4.64
C LEU A 104 -11.93 6.45 -3.26
N LEU A 105 -11.55 5.73 -2.18
CA LEU A 105 -11.85 6.12 -0.81
C LEU A 105 -10.90 7.18 -0.23
N VAL A 106 -9.79 7.52 -0.90
CA VAL A 106 -8.81 8.49 -0.38
C VAL A 106 -9.44 9.86 -0.11
N ALA A 107 -10.27 10.34 -1.04
CA ALA A 107 -10.96 11.62 -0.88
C ALA A 107 -11.90 11.63 0.35
N HIS A 108 -12.47 10.48 0.68
CA HIS A 108 -13.38 10.34 1.83
C HIS A 108 -12.65 10.40 3.18
N LEU A 109 -11.35 10.03 3.22
CA LEU A 109 -10.55 10.19 4.45
C LEU A 109 -10.43 11.65 4.88
N SER A 110 -10.24 12.57 3.91
CA SER A 110 -10.13 14.01 4.18
C SER A 110 -11.38 14.61 4.80
N VAL A 111 -12.54 14.00 4.56
CA VAL A 111 -13.84 14.41 5.12
C VAL A 111 -14.14 13.64 6.40
N ALA A 112 -13.90 12.34 6.40
CA ALA A 112 -14.24 11.44 7.50
C ALA A 112 -13.46 11.75 8.77
N VAL A 113 -12.15 11.95 8.67
CA VAL A 113 -11.28 12.11 9.84
C VAL A 113 -11.63 13.37 10.63
N PRO A 114 -11.77 14.58 10.04
CA PRO A 114 -12.24 15.74 10.77
C PRO A 114 -13.60 15.59 11.44
N LEU A 115 -14.55 14.89 10.76
CA LEU A 115 -15.89 14.65 11.31
C LEU A 115 -15.88 13.70 12.51
N VAL A 116 -15.01 12.70 12.50
CA VAL A 116 -14.93 11.68 13.56
C VAL A 116 -14.03 12.10 14.71
N ALA A 117 -12.95 12.83 14.42
CA ALA A 117 -11.92 13.15 15.40
C ALA A 117 -11.90 14.61 15.85
N GLY A 118 -12.53 15.51 15.11
CA GLY A 118 -12.34 16.96 15.32
C GLY A 118 -10.90 17.43 15.09
N SER A 119 -10.06 16.59 14.49
CA SER A 119 -8.63 16.82 14.23
C SER A 119 -8.37 16.92 12.74
N ASP A 120 -7.30 17.60 12.38
CA ASP A 120 -6.82 17.61 10.99
C ASP A 120 -6.31 16.23 10.55
N VAL A 121 -6.23 16.00 9.25
CA VAL A 121 -5.73 14.76 8.68
C VAL A 121 -4.54 15.00 7.77
N GLN A 122 -3.49 14.23 7.95
CA GLN A 122 -2.34 14.19 7.04
C GLN A 122 -2.34 12.85 6.29
N ILE A 123 -2.65 12.91 5.00
CA ILE A 123 -2.68 11.72 4.14
C ILE A 123 -1.38 11.63 3.37
N THR A 124 -0.67 10.51 3.54
CA THR A 124 0.50 10.16 2.73
C THR A 124 0.11 9.08 1.74
N THR A 125 0.19 9.40 0.44
CA THR A 125 -0.11 8.44 -0.62
C THR A 125 1.18 7.88 -1.23
N ALA A 126 1.25 6.56 -1.37
CA ALA A 126 2.29 5.87 -2.12
C ALA A 126 1.72 4.59 -2.73
N THR A 127 2.36 4.08 -3.76
CA THR A 127 2.03 2.78 -4.35
C THR A 127 2.58 1.66 -3.47
N GLY A 128 1.78 0.61 -3.26
CA GLY A 128 2.17 -0.58 -2.51
C GLY A 128 1.73 -0.58 -1.04
N ALA A 129 1.06 -1.66 -0.64
CA ALA A 129 0.54 -1.84 0.71
C ALA A 129 1.65 -1.99 1.77
N ALA A 130 2.74 -2.68 1.43
CA ALA A 130 3.83 -3.02 2.36
C ALA A 130 4.47 -1.78 3.01
N GLY A 131 4.71 -0.71 2.22
CA GLY A 131 5.29 0.53 2.73
C GLY A 131 4.41 1.24 3.77
N HIS A 132 3.11 1.25 3.56
CA HIS A 132 2.14 1.83 4.50
C HIS A 132 1.98 0.99 5.76
N VAL A 133 1.95 -0.34 5.62
CA VAL A 133 1.90 -1.26 6.76
C VAL A 133 3.18 -1.15 7.60
N ALA A 134 4.36 -1.06 6.97
CA ALA A 134 5.62 -0.83 7.65
C ALA A 134 5.67 0.55 8.35
N ALA A 135 5.16 1.60 7.72
CA ALA A 135 5.05 2.93 8.34
C ALA A 135 4.13 2.90 9.57
N LEU A 136 3.01 2.20 9.48
CA LEU A 136 2.08 1.99 10.59
C LEU A 136 2.73 1.20 11.73
N ALA A 137 3.39 0.08 11.44
CA ALA A 137 4.12 -0.72 12.43
C ALA A 137 5.21 0.10 13.14
N ALA A 138 5.90 0.97 12.39
CA ALA A 138 6.90 1.90 12.91
C ALA A 138 6.32 3.12 13.65
N GLY A 139 5.00 3.29 13.72
CA GLY A 139 4.35 4.43 14.37
C GLY A 139 4.52 5.77 13.65
N ARG A 140 4.91 5.74 12.41
CA ARG A 140 4.98 6.95 11.56
C ARG A 140 3.60 7.42 11.12
N THR A 141 2.64 6.50 11.07
CA THR A 141 1.21 6.78 10.84
C THR A 141 0.38 6.13 11.94
N GLU A 142 -0.82 6.65 12.18
CA GLU A 142 -1.77 6.12 13.17
C GLU A 142 -2.68 5.05 12.57
N ALA A 143 -2.98 5.17 11.26
CA ALA A 143 -3.75 4.20 10.49
C ALA A 143 -3.19 4.04 9.07
N ALA A 144 -3.63 3.00 8.37
CA ALA A 144 -3.33 2.83 6.95
C ALA A 144 -4.56 2.24 6.23
N LEU A 145 -4.94 2.86 5.11
CA LEU A 145 -5.97 2.34 4.21
C LEU A 145 -5.29 1.82 2.95
N VAL A 146 -5.21 0.51 2.83
CA VAL A 146 -4.46 -0.13 1.75
C VAL A 146 -5.29 -1.14 0.97
N THR A 147 -4.90 -1.36 -0.27
CA THR A 147 -5.52 -2.33 -1.15
C THR A 147 -4.62 -3.55 -1.29
N HIS A 148 -5.20 -4.73 -1.16
CA HIS A 148 -4.56 -6.02 -1.40
C HIS A 148 -5.23 -6.72 -2.58
N PHE A 149 -4.49 -7.62 -3.23
CA PHE A 149 -4.99 -8.46 -4.31
C PHE A 149 -4.88 -9.93 -3.89
N PRO A 150 -5.85 -10.42 -3.10
CA PRO A 150 -5.83 -11.79 -2.57
C PRO A 150 -5.97 -12.83 -3.68
N ALA A 151 -5.62 -14.08 -3.38
CA ALA A 151 -5.96 -15.18 -4.26
C ALA A 151 -7.49 -15.38 -4.30
N PRO A 152 -8.05 -15.89 -5.40
CA PRO A 152 -9.48 -16.20 -5.46
C PRO A 152 -9.92 -17.07 -4.27
N GLY A 153 -11.03 -16.70 -3.62
CA GLY A 153 -11.57 -17.41 -2.45
C GLY A 153 -10.89 -17.11 -1.11
N THR A 154 -9.87 -16.25 -1.06
CA THR A 154 -9.16 -15.89 0.20
C THR A 154 -9.41 -14.45 0.65
N ALA A 155 -10.26 -13.72 -0.07
CA ALA A 155 -10.49 -12.27 0.15
C ALA A 155 -11.08 -11.91 1.54
N GLU A 156 -11.69 -12.87 2.23
CA GLU A 156 -12.32 -12.66 3.54
C GLU A 156 -11.34 -12.75 4.74
N ARG A 157 -10.11 -13.22 4.52
CA ARG A 157 -9.10 -13.28 5.59
C ARG A 157 -8.41 -11.94 5.75
N PRO A 158 -8.49 -11.30 6.93
CA PRO A 158 -7.67 -10.11 7.20
C PRO A 158 -6.20 -10.45 7.03
N VAL A 159 -5.49 -9.71 6.19
CA VAL A 159 -4.03 -9.89 5.95
C VAL A 159 -3.21 -9.55 7.22
N ALA A 160 -3.85 -9.12 8.31
CA ALA A 160 -3.21 -8.84 9.59
C ALA A 160 -2.45 -10.04 10.20
N GLU A 161 -2.84 -11.28 9.85
CA GLU A 161 -2.13 -12.48 10.33
C GLU A 161 -0.76 -12.72 9.66
N ALA A 162 -0.45 -12.01 8.57
CA ALA A 162 0.78 -12.22 7.80
C ALA A 162 1.97 -11.33 8.24
N HIS A 163 1.75 -10.37 9.14
CA HIS A 163 2.80 -9.48 9.63
C HIS A 163 3.02 -9.75 11.11
N GLY A 164 3.83 -10.78 11.38
CA GLY A 164 4.22 -11.21 12.71
C GLY A 164 4.71 -10.07 13.60
N GLU A 165 4.49 -10.25 14.90
CA GLU A 165 4.90 -9.48 16.06
C GLU A 165 4.16 -8.15 16.31
N GLY A 166 3.18 -8.24 17.17
CA GLY A 166 2.72 -7.10 17.97
C GLY A 166 1.74 -6.21 17.27
N ALA A 167 0.48 -6.57 17.36
CA ALA A 167 -0.56 -5.58 17.50
C ALA A 167 -1.04 -4.79 16.28
N LEU A 168 -0.77 -5.18 15.04
CA LEU A 168 -1.53 -4.64 13.91
C LEU A 168 -2.88 -5.34 13.81
N ARG A 169 -3.94 -4.55 13.78
CA ARG A 169 -5.31 -5.00 13.51
C ARG A 169 -5.77 -4.49 12.15
N GLY A 170 -6.65 -5.20 11.51
CA GLY A 170 -7.20 -4.81 10.22
C GLY A 170 -8.69 -5.10 10.12
N ALA A 171 -9.42 -4.19 9.50
CA ALA A 171 -10.82 -4.36 9.17
C ALA A 171 -11.04 -4.17 7.67
N VAL A 172 -11.65 -5.15 7.03
CA VAL A 172 -12.01 -5.07 5.61
C VAL A 172 -13.07 -4.00 5.43
N VAL A 173 -12.83 -3.04 4.55
CA VAL A 173 -13.76 -1.98 4.17
C VAL A 173 -14.60 -2.41 2.98
N ALA A 174 -13.96 -3.01 1.98
CA ALA A 174 -14.62 -3.51 0.78
C ALA A 174 -13.85 -4.66 0.15
N VAL A 175 -14.58 -5.57 -0.49
CA VAL A 175 -14.04 -6.58 -1.41
C VAL A 175 -14.75 -6.38 -2.75
N GLU A 176 -13.97 -6.20 -3.82
CA GLU A 176 -14.50 -5.87 -5.13
C GLU A 176 -13.78 -6.66 -6.23
N PRO A 177 -14.46 -7.00 -7.33
CA PRO A 177 -13.77 -7.47 -8.51
C PRO A 177 -12.97 -6.33 -9.15
N LEU A 178 -11.97 -6.63 -9.95
CA LEU A 178 -11.41 -5.67 -10.89
C LEU A 178 -12.08 -5.85 -12.25
N PHE A 179 -12.41 -4.72 -12.85
CA PHE A 179 -12.85 -4.64 -14.25
C PHE A 179 -11.64 -4.33 -15.13
N VAL A 180 -11.82 -4.44 -16.45
CA VAL A 180 -10.83 -3.99 -17.41
C VAL A 180 -11.29 -2.70 -18.07
N GLY A 181 -10.44 -1.67 -18.06
CA GLY A 181 -10.60 -0.46 -18.85
C GLY A 181 -10.06 -0.67 -20.26
N VAL A 182 -10.90 -0.44 -21.24
CA VAL A 182 -10.56 -0.53 -22.66
C VAL A 182 -10.95 0.76 -23.40
N SER A 183 -10.37 1.02 -24.57
CA SER A 183 -10.81 2.11 -25.43
C SER A 183 -12.29 1.94 -25.82
N ALA A 184 -13.04 3.03 -25.90
CA ALA A 184 -14.41 3.00 -26.45
C ALA A 184 -14.47 2.51 -27.90
N ARG A 185 -13.32 2.48 -28.62
CA ARG A 185 -13.19 1.94 -29.98
C ARG A 185 -12.70 0.49 -30.00
N HIS A 186 -12.47 -0.09 -28.83
CA HIS A 186 -11.98 -1.46 -28.73
C HIS A 186 -13.03 -2.45 -29.24
N ARG A 187 -12.59 -3.54 -29.91
CA ARG A 187 -13.49 -4.58 -30.48
C ARG A 187 -14.46 -5.20 -29.46
N LEU A 188 -14.11 -5.16 -28.18
CA LEU A 188 -14.93 -5.69 -27.09
C LEU A 188 -15.76 -4.62 -26.37
N ALA A 189 -15.63 -3.33 -26.69
CA ALA A 189 -16.23 -2.21 -25.93
C ALA A 189 -17.77 -2.28 -25.79
N ALA A 190 -18.45 -2.92 -26.74
CA ALA A 190 -19.91 -3.11 -26.70
C ALA A 190 -20.36 -4.39 -25.97
N ARG A 191 -19.44 -5.19 -25.44
CA ARG A 191 -19.78 -6.41 -24.71
C ARG A 191 -20.25 -6.09 -23.30
N PRO A 192 -21.24 -6.83 -22.75
CA PRO A 192 -21.66 -6.66 -21.36
C PRO A 192 -20.61 -7.15 -20.36
N GLU A 193 -19.82 -8.13 -20.74
CA GLU A 193 -18.63 -8.63 -20.02
C GLU A 193 -17.68 -9.31 -21.00
N VAL A 194 -16.43 -9.51 -20.60
CA VAL A 194 -15.38 -10.11 -21.42
C VAL A 194 -14.69 -11.25 -20.70
N ASP A 195 -14.31 -12.26 -21.47
CA ASP A 195 -13.45 -13.32 -20.97
C ASP A 195 -11.99 -12.86 -21.01
N LEU A 196 -11.20 -13.23 -20.01
CA LEU A 196 -9.79 -12.85 -19.96
C LEU A 196 -9.01 -13.43 -21.15
N ALA A 197 -9.42 -14.59 -21.69
CA ALA A 197 -8.87 -15.16 -22.93
C ALA A 197 -9.08 -14.27 -24.15
N GLU A 198 -10.16 -13.50 -24.22
CA GLU A 198 -10.42 -12.57 -25.32
C GLU A 198 -9.48 -11.36 -25.33
N LEU A 199 -8.75 -11.14 -24.23
CA LEU A 199 -7.72 -10.09 -24.07
C LEU A 199 -6.30 -10.62 -24.37
N ALA A 200 -6.19 -11.81 -24.96
CA ALA A 200 -4.91 -12.33 -25.42
C ALA A 200 -4.28 -11.37 -26.43
N GLY A 201 -2.99 -11.07 -26.24
CA GLY A 201 -2.25 -10.11 -27.07
C GLY A 201 -2.40 -8.64 -26.65
N GLU A 202 -3.33 -8.31 -25.76
CA GLU A 202 -3.45 -6.95 -25.24
C GLU A 202 -2.29 -6.61 -24.30
N ARG A 203 -1.88 -5.32 -24.33
CA ARG A 203 -0.83 -4.81 -23.44
C ARG A 203 -1.47 -4.26 -22.17
N TRP A 204 -1.12 -4.86 -21.02
CA TRP A 204 -1.59 -4.42 -19.72
C TRP A 204 -0.72 -3.30 -19.15
N CYS A 205 -1.32 -2.22 -18.71
CA CYS A 205 -0.66 -1.19 -17.93
C CYS A 205 -0.91 -1.40 -16.44
N LEU A 206 0.15 -1.34 -15.63
CA LEU A 206 0.07 -1.36 -14.17
C LEU A 206 0.85 -0.18 -13.58
N PRO A 207 0.47 0.35 -12.40
CA PRO A 207 1.28 1.35 -11.71
C PRO A 207 2.70 0.83 -11.43
N PRO A 208 3.75 1.68 -11.54
CA PRO A 208 5.10 1.28 -11.18
C PRO A 208 5.19 1.03 -9.66
N GLY A 209 5.95 0.01 -9.24
CA GLY A 209 6.17 -0.32 -7.83
C GLY A 209 4.95 -0.89 -7.12
N ALA A 210 3.97 -1.41 -7.84
CA ALA A 210 2.84 -2.13 -7.27
C ALA A 210 3.28 -3.51 -6.76
N ASP A 211 4.03 -3.54 -5.65
CA ASP A 211 4.39 -4.77 -4.93
C ASP A 211 3.23 -5.32 -4.07
N ASP A 212 2.01 -4.89 -4.38
CA ASP A 212 0.77 -5.28 -3.73
C ASP A 212 0.21 -6.62 -4.22
N GLY A 213 0.90 -7.27 -5.15
CA GLY A 213 0.53 -8.56 -5.72
C GLY A 213 -0.33 -8.50 -6.98
N LEU A 214 -0.80 -7.32 -7.43
CA LEU A 214 -1.66 -7.19 -8.62
C LEU A 214 -1.00 -7.79 -9.88
N GLY A 215 0.28 -7.46 -10.11
CA GLY A 215 1.03 -7.97 -11.26
C GLY A 215 1.10 -9.50 -11.29
N ALA A 216 1.40 -10.11 -10.15
CA ALA A 216 1.45 -11.57 -10.00
C ALA A 216 0.08 -12.22 -10.20
N ARG A 217 -1.00 -11.61 -9.66
CA ARG A 217 -2.37 -12.11 -9.83
C ARG A 217 -2.84 -12.02 -11.27
N LEU A 218 -2.55 -10.89 -11.93
CA LEU A 218 -2.86 -10.72 -13.35
C LEU A 218 -2.11 -11.76 -14.21
N ALA A 219 -0.81 -11.92 -13.99
CA ALA A 219 -0.03 -12.92 -14.72
C ALA A 219 -0.57 -14.35 -14.52
N GLU A 220 -0.95 -14.70 -13.29
CA GLU A 220 -1.54 -15.99 -12.97
C GLU A 220 -2.92 -16.18 -13.63
N ALA A 221 -3.77 -15.15 -13.59
CA ALA A 221 -5.09 -15.20 -14.23
C ALA A 221 -4.97 -15.35 -15.76
N CYS A 222 -4.06 -14.60 -16.40
CA CYS A 222 -3.80 -14.71 -17.84
C CYS A 222 -3.25 -16.10 -18.21
N ARG A 223 -2.33 -16.66 -17.41
CA ARG A 223 -1.84 -18.04 -17.67
C ARG A 223 -2.98 -19.07 -17.63
N ARG A 224 -3.90 -18.97 -16.65
CA ARG A 224 -5.09 -19.83 -16.59
C ARG A 224 -6.02 -19.63 -17.78
N ALA A 225 -6.06 -18.42 -18.33
CA ALA A 225 -6.80 -18.11 -19.54
C ALA A 225 -6.05 -18.53 -20.84
N GLY A 226 -4.88 -19.18 -20.74
CA GLY A 226 -4.15 -19.75 -21.86
C GLY A 226 -3.18 -18.79 -22.57
N HIS A 227 -2.86 -17.63 -21.97
CA HIS A 227 -1.91 -16.68 -22.58
C HIS A 227 -1.06 -15.94 -21.53
N PRO A 228 0.16 -15.46 -21.87
CA PRO A 228 0.94 -14.64 -20.97
C PRO A 228 0.36 -13.21 -20.87
N ALA A 229 0.57 -12.55 -19.72
CA ALA A 229 0.27 -11.12 -19.57
C ALA A 229 1.45 -10.29 -20.07
N ALA A 230 1.24 -9.47 -21.10
CA ALA A 230 2.22 -8.47 -21.55
C ALA A 230 2.08 -7.20 -20.69
N VAL A 231 2.79 -7.14 -19.55
CA VAL A 231 2.68 -6.04 -18.58
C VAL A 231 3.68 -4.93 -18.87
N ARG A 232 3.22 -3.68 -18.77
CA ARG A 232 4.04 -2.46 -18.80
C ARG A 232 3.79 -1.63 -17.55
N ALA A 233 4.84 -1.39 -16.79
CA ALA A 233 4.78 -0.44 -15.67
C ALA A 233 4.71 0.99 -16.21
N THR A 234 3.68 1.76 -15.81
CA THR A 234 3.51 3.15 -16.23
C THR A 234 2.63 3.92 -15.26
N ALA A 235 2.86 5.23 -15.15
CA ALA A 235 2.04 6.10 -14.31
C ALA A 235 0.55 6.04 -14.74
N TYR A 236 -0.37 6.13 -13.78
CA TYR A 236 -1.80 5.96 -14.01
C TYR A 236 -2.37 6.90 -15.08
N ALA A 237 -1.97 8.17 -15.07
CA ALA A 237 -2.40 9.14 -16.09
C ALA A 237 -1.96 8.75 -17.51
N THR A 238 -0.72 8.26 -17.65
CA THR A 238 -0.19 7.75 -18.92
C THR A 238 -0.91 6.47 -19.35
N ALA A 239 -1.20 5.56 -18.39
CA ALA A 239 -1.99 4.36 -18.66
C ALA A 239 -3.36 4.71 -19.25
N LEU A 240 -4.07 5.66 -18.63
CA LEU A 240 -5.37 6.13 -19.12
C LEU A 240 -5.30 6.70 -20.56
N ALA A 241 -4.24 7.45 -20.88
CA ALA A 241 -4.02 7.97 -22.24
C ALA A 241 -3.82 6.83 -23.24
N LEU A 242 -2.95 5.86 -22.92
CA LEU A 242 -2.70 4.68 -23.77
C LEU A 242 -3.95 3.83 -23.98
N VAL A 243 -4.78 3.67 -22.94
CA VAL A 243 -6.06 2.95 -23.06
C VAL A 243 -7.02 3.68 -24.00
N ARG A 244 -7.18 5.00 -23.85
CA ARG A 244 -8.05 5.80 -24.75
C ARG A 244 -7.62 5.72 -26.22
N GLU A 245 -6.31 5.65 -26.47
CA GLU A 245 -5.73 5.45 -27.79
C GLU A 245 -5.86 4.01 -28.33
N GLY A 246 -6.37 3.06 -27.54
CA GLY A 246 -6.47 1.65 -27.91
C GLY A 246 -5.13 0.92 -27.97
N ARG A 247 -4.13 1.41 -27.25
CA ARG A 247 -2.76 0.86 -27.22
C ARG A 247 -2.47 -0.01 -26.01
N ALA A 248 -3.39 -0.05 -25.05
CA ALA A 248 -3.28 -0.83 -23.82
C ALA A 248 -4.65 -1.09 -23.20
N VAL A 249 -4.68 -1.99 -22.22
CA VAL A 249 -5.79 -2.21 -21.29
C VAL A 249 -5.30 -2.02 -19.87
N LEU A 250 -6.20 -1.74 -18.90
CA LEU A 250 -5.85 -1.39 -17.53
C LEU A 250 -6.83 -2.05 -16.56
N PRO A 251 -6.37 -2.78 -15.52
CA PRO A 251 -7.23 -3.19 -14.43
C PRO A 251 -7.73 -1.95 -13.67
N MET A 252 -9.03 -1.85 -13.46
CA MET A 252 -9.65 -0.69 -12.83
C MET A 252 -10.70 -1.10 -11.81
N MET A 253 -10.89 -0.27 -10.79
CA MET A 253 -11.99 -0.43 -9.84
C MET A 253 -13.32 -0.19 -10.56
N PRO A 254 -14.37 -0.99 -10.27
CA PRO A 254 -15.67 -0.88 -10.94
C PRO A 254 -16.33 0.49 -10.77
N GLY A 255 -16.11 1.14 -9.62
CA GLY A 255 -16.62 2.48 -9.31
C GLY A 255 -15.83 3.63 -9.94
N SER A 256 -14.77 3.34 -10.72
CA SER A 256 -13.95 4.38 -11.34
C SER A 256 -14.75 5.20 -12.36
N ARG A 257 -14.64 6.53 -12.28
CA ARG A 257 -15.20 7.41 -13.30
C ARG A 257 -14.38 7.31 -14.58
N THR A 258 -15.01 6.85 -15.64
CA THR A 258 -14.41 6.85 -16.97
C THR A 258 -14.80 8.15 -17.69
N GLY A 259 -13.81 8.93 -18.11
CA GLY A 259 -14.08 10.04 -19.02
C GLY A 259 -14.35 9.53 -20.46
N PRO A 260 -14.63 10.43 -21.41
CA PRO A 260 -14.82 10.08 -22.81
C PRO A 260 -13.68 9.21 -23.35
N GLY A 261 -14.03 8.25 -24.21
CA GLY A 261 -13.06 7.40 -24.91
C GLY A 261 -12.59 6.17 -24.15
N LEU A 262 -13.11 5.91 -22.93
CA LEU A 262 -12.80 4.72 -22.14
C LEU A 262 -14.07 4.04 -21.63
N VAL A 263 -14.11 2.71 -21.68
CA VAL A 263 -15.20 1.86 -21.19
C VAL A 263 -14.64 0.87 -20.17
N LEU A 264 -15.39 0.64 -19.07
CA LEU A 264 -15.12 -0.42 -18.10
C LEU A 264 -15.95 -1.65 -18.44
N LEU A 265 -15.28 -2.78 -18.55
CA LEU A 265 -15.91 -4.07 -18.80
C LEU A 265 -15.65 -5.03 -17.65
N PRO A 266 -16.68 -5.68 -17.10
CA PRO A 266 -16.52 -6.78 -16.16
C PRO A 266 -15.72 -7.92 -16.79
N LEU A 267 -14.86 -8.56 -15.99
CA LEU A 267 -14.17 -9.78 -16.36
C LEU A 267 -15.02 -10.99 -15.93
N ARG A 268 -15.28 -11.89 -16.85
CA ARG A 268 -16.07 -13.09 -16.58
C ARG A 268 -15.36 -13.99 -15.57
N GLY A 269 -16.13 -14.49 -14.58
CA GLY A 269 -15.61 -15.35 -13.51
C GLY A 269 -14.74 -14.63 -12.48
N GLU A 270 -14.73 -13.29 -12.50
CA GLU A 270 -14.06 -12.42 -11.50
C GLU A 270 -12.63 -12.88 -11.16
N PRO A 271 -11.74 -13.05 -12.19
CA PRO A 271 -10.42 -13.64 -11.99
C PRO A 271 -9.47 -12.76 -11.18
N LEU A 272 -9.81 -11.48 -11.02
CA LEU A 272 -9.05 -10.50 -10.26
C LEU A 272 -9.96 -9.87 -9.22
N THR A 273 -9.55 -9.96 -7.96
CA THR A 273 -10.26 -9.41 -6.80
C THR A 273 -9.35 -8.48 -6.04
N MET A 274 -9.90 -7.43 -5.47
CA MET A 274 -9.21 -6.53 -4.56
C MET A 274 -9.93 -6.45 -3.22
N ALA A 275 -9.18 -6.26 -2.14
CA ALA A 275 -9.70 -6.00 -0.82
C ALA A 275 -9.11 -4.70 -0.29
N THR A 276 -9.95 -3.75 0.08
CA THR A 276 -9.53 -2.53 0.77
C THR A 276 -9.65 -2.75 2.27
N VAL A 277 -8.54 -2.54 2.99
CA VAL A 277 -8.44 -2.83 4.42
C VAL A 277 -7.95 -1.60 5.16
N LEU A 278 -8.63 -1.26 6.25
CA LEU A 278 -8.19 -0.27 7.22
C LEU A 278 -7.36 -0.98 8.30
N TYR A 279 -6.09 -0.60 8.44
CA TYR A 279 -5.17 -1.11 9.46
C TYR A 279 -4.90 -0.07 10.53
N TRP A 280 -4.71 -0.53 11.77
CA TRP A 280 -4.28 0.29 12.91
C TRP A 280 -3.46 -0.54 13.89
N ARG A 281 -2.81 0.11 14.86
CA ARG A 281 -2.10 -0.60 15.93
C ARG A 281 -3.02 -0.79 17.13
N SER A 282 -3.07 -2.02 17.66
CA SER A 282 -3.69 -2.28 18.95
C SER A 282 -2.92 -1.51 20.03
N GLY A 283 -3.64 -0.83 20.96
CA GLY A 283 -2.99 0.04 21.95
C GLY A 283 -2.29 1.28 21.34
N GLY A 284 -2.59 1.62 20.07
CA GLY A 284 -2.13 2.85 19.44
C GLY A 284 -2.86 4.09 19.97
N PRO A 285 -2.59 5.29 19.42
CA PRO A 285 -3.20 6.53 19.90
C PRO A 285 -4.68 6.67 19.51
N LEU A 286 -5.16 5.90 18.54
CA LEU A 286 -6.56 5.94 18.11
C LEU A 286 -7.38 4.95 18.94
N SER A 287 -8.49 5.42 19.53
CA SER A 287 -9.41 4.54 20.24
C SER A 287 -10.13 3.57 19.31
N GLU A 288 -10.55 2.41 19.82
CA GLU A 288 -11.32 1.44 19.03
C GLU A 288 -12.65 2.03 18.54
N GLU A 289 -13.26 2.91 19.33
CA GLU A 289 -14.49 3.61 18.95
C GLU A 289 -14.26 4.54 17.76
N TRP A 290 -13.16 5.29 17.77
CA TRP A 290 -12.78 6.14 16.66
C TRP A 290 -12.51 5.35 15.38
N ILE A 291 -11.75 4.26 15.47
CA ILE A 291 -11.47 3.39 14.34
C ILE A 291 -12.77 2.80 13.77
N ARG A 292 -13.68 2.39 14.64
CA ARG A 292 -15.01 1.88 14.24
C ARG A 292 -15.79 2.94 13.47
N SER A 293 -15.85 4.16 13.99
CA SER A 293 -16.54 5.28 13.35
C SER A 293 -15.95 5.63 11.99
N LEU A 294 -14.62 5.63 11.88
CA LEU A 294 -13.92 5.81 10.60
C LEU A 294 -14.25 4.68 9.63
N TRP A 295 -14.17 3.44 10.08
CA TRP A 295 -14.50 2.28 9.26
C TRP A 295 -15.96 2.32 8.75
N GLU A 296 -16.91 2.62 9.61
CA GLU A 296 -18.32 2.78 9.23
C GLU A 296 -18.52 3.88 8.20
N HIS A 297 -17.79 4.98 8.33
CA HIS A 297 -17.82 6.06 7.35
C HIS A 297 -17.27 5.62 5.99
N LEU A 298 -16.14 4.91 5.97
CA LEU A 298 -15.53 4.37 4.75
C LEU A 298 -16.44 3.34 4.07
N VAL A 299 -17.10 2.48 4.85
CA VAL A 299 -18.10 1.53 4.33
C VAL A 299 -19.30 2.24 3.71
N ARG A 300 -19.80 3.33 4.34
CA ARG A 300 -20.84 4.17 3.74
C ARG A 300 -20.37 4.81 2.45
N ALA A 301 -19.18 5.43 2.45
CA ALA A 301 -18.59 6.03 1.26
C ALA A 301 -18.43 5.02 0.11
N GLN A 302 -18.08 3.77 0.42
CA GLN A 302 -18.02 2.71 -0.59
C GLN A 302 -19.40 2.41 -1.20
N ARG A 303 -20.45 2.40 -0.40
CA ARG A 303 -21.83 2.26 -0.92
C ARG A 303 -22.22 3.42 -1.82
N ASP A 304 -21.88 4.65 -1.43
CA ASP A 304 -22.14 5.85 -2.24
C ASP A 304 -21.41 5.79 -3.59
N ILE A 305 -20.16 5.28 -3.60
CA ILE A 305 -19.40 5.04 -4.83
C ILE A 305 -20.13 4.03 -5.74
N ILE A 306 -20.66 2.94 -5.18
CA ILE A 306 -21.41 1.93 -5.92
C ILE A 306 -22.70 2.55 -6.49
N GLU A 307 -23.46 3.29 -5.67
CA GLU A 307 -24.70 3.95 -6.09
C GLU A 307 -24.45 4.98 -7.21
N ALA A 308 -23.32 5.68 -7.17
CA ALA A 308 -22.91 6.64 -8.18
C ALA A 308 -22.38 5.98 -9.49
N ALA A 309 -22.25 4.64 -9.54
CA ALA A 309 -21.73 3.88 -10.68
C ALA A 309 -22.83 2.93 -11.24
N PRO A 310 -23.73 3.41 -12.12
CA PRO A 310 -24.89 2.62 -12.57
C PRO A 310 -24.52 1.27 -13.19
N ALA A 311 -23.46 1.20 -13.97
CA ALA A 311 -22.99 -0.04 -14.58
C ALA A 311 -22.52 -1.07 -13.53
N TYR A 312 -21.81 -0.60 -12.52
CA TYR A 312 -21.36 -1.46 -11.43
C TYR A 312 -22.53 -1.94 -10.56
N ARG A 313 -23.48 -1.06 -10.25
CA ARG A 313 -24.70 -1.41 -9.52
C ARG A 313 -25.53 -2.45 -10.28
N ALA A 314 -25.72 -2.28 -11.60
CA ALA A 314 -26.42 -3.24 -12.44
C ALA A 314 -25.71 -4.60 -12.47
N TRP A 315 -24.37 -4.60 -12.53
CA TRP A 315 -23.58 -5.82 -12.49
C TRP A 315 -23.75 -6.56 -11.14
N LEU A 316 -23.73 -5.83 -10.02
CA LEU A 316 -23.95 -6.39 -8.68
C LEU A 316 -25.36 -6.96 -8.51
N ALA A 317 -26.39 -6.32 -9.06
CA ALA A 317 -27.76 -6.80 -8.98
C ALA A 317 -27.94 -8.20 -9.60
N GLY A 318 -27.16 -8.53 -10.62
CA GLY A 318 -27.12 -9.86 -11.22
C GLY A 318 -26.27 -10.90 -10.46
N ARG A 319 -25.62 -10.51 -9.36
CA ARG A 319 -24.64 -11.35 -8.63
C ARG A 319 -24.80 -11.23 -7.11
N PRO A 320 -25.88 -11.80 -6.54
CA PRO A 320 -26.22 -11.64 -5.12
C PRO A 320 -25.18 -12.29 -4.17
N HIS A 321 -24.30 -13.16 -4.68
CA HIS A 321 -23.19 -13.74 -3.93
C HIS A 321 -22.07 -12.72 -3.66
N TRP A 322 -21.97 -11.65 -4.46
CA TRP A 322 -21.01 -10.57 -4.22
C TRP A 322 -21.48 -9.67 -3.08
N ARG A 323 -20.79 -9.78 -1.96
CA ARG A 323 -20.97 -8.88 -0.81
C ARG A 323 -19.81 -7.91 -0.80
N THR A 324 -19.98 -6.74 -1.41
CA THR A 324 -18.97 -5.68 -1.45
C THR A 324 -18.72 -5.06 -0.08
N THR A 325 -19.66 -5.24 0.86
CA THR A 325 -19.54 -4.78 2.24
C THR A 325 -19.37 -6.00 3.15
N PRO A 326 -18.36 -6.00 4.03
CA PRO A 326 -18.18 -7.08 4.99
C PRO A 326 -19.41 -7.21 5.92
N PRO A 327 -19.73 -8.42 6.41
CA PRO A 327 -20.74 -8.60 7.42
C PRO A 327 -20.33 -7.87 8.70
N GLY A 328 -21.04 -6.81 9.09
CA GLY A 328 -21.02 -6.07 10.35
C GLY A 328 -19.71 -6.02 11.18
N PRO A 329 -19.73 -5.40 12.36
CA PRO A 329 -18.54 -5.13 13.18
C PRO A 329 -17.87 -6.35 13.83
N ALA A 330 -18.14 -7.57 13.40
CA ALA A 330 -17.47 -8.78 13.90
C ALA A 330 -15.94 -8.73 13.73
N ALA A 331 -15.43 -7.91 12.79
CA ALA A 331 -14.00 -7.66 12.60
C ALA A 331 -13.35 -6.91 13.78
N PHE A 332 -14.13 -6.30 14.67
CA PHE A 332 -13.63 -5.60 15.87
C PHE A 332 -13.64 -6.49 17.13
N HIS A 333 -14.11 -7.73 17.04
CA HIS A 333 -14.22 -8.62 18.18
C HIS A 333 -13.10 -9.65 18.25
N ARG A 334 -12.34 -9.53 19.33
CA ARG A 334 -11.41 -10.37 20.09
C ARG A 334 -9.96 -10.40 19.63
N PRO A 335 -9.05 -10.14 20.61
CA PRO A 335 -7.77 -10.82 20.57
C PRO A 335 -8.05 -12.32 20.70
N CYS A 336 -7.51 -13.13 19.77
CA CYS A 336 -7.32 -14.54 20.07
C CYS A 336 -6.40 -14.61 21.30
N GLY A 337 -6.92 -15.20 22.41
CA GLY A 337 -6.16 -15.51 23.58
C GLY A 337 -5.14 -16.62 23.33
#